data_5845c52833a9888bac4b3061b1aace34
#
_entry.id   5845c52833a9888bac4b3061b1aace34
#
_cell.length_a   1.000
_cell.length_b   1.000
_cell.length_c   1.000
_cell.angle_alpha   90.00
_cell.angle_beta   90.00
_cell.angle_gamma   90.00
#
_symmetry.space_group_name_H-M   'P 1'
#
loop_
_entity.id
_entity.type
_entity.pdbx_description
1 polymer ?
#
loop_
_entity_poly.entity_id
_entity_poly.type
_entity_poly.pdbx_seq_one_letter_code
_entity_poly.pdbx_strand_id
1 'polypeptide(L)'
;MYLHYSLKQHTAESELHVNSIIKSLDYKGVFFSGFNYTQRKIKKDKTADRLNHLIRHARDHGQQTGIIIDCFQNKQLYSSDDFNAPVAYTGAAYNPVSNYYPICPNNPVGIQELLSKIDAFTKQYSPDYLYLDHFQFPFNWKEEELDIQDKNPQFCYCPFCITEFSSVVGEIVNSPEQIDEMMPEWLEWRTDAILNLIFAIKEHVANKTQLIIGLPPLAVIDLPFSTGLLPYSVVDEGLIVSPQLYHNVKQKKLLWIEDVLDQYRIDLNLRKVWPFFEVKNQHEFDFLKRFESQYGGLILSNQIPIN
;
A
#
# COMPACT_ATOMS: atom_id res chain seq x y z
N MET A 1 0.31 -11.92 -15.58
CA MET A 1 1.22 -11.05 -14.80
C MET A 1 0.96 -9.59 -15.12
N TYR A 2 1.37 -8.67 -14.23
CA TYR A 2 1.33 -7.22 -14.40
C TYR A 2 2.72 -6.64 -14.15
N LEU A 3 3.10 -5.62 -14.89
CA LEU A 3 4.37 -4.91 -14.68
C LEU A 3 4.14 -3.69 -13.80
N HIS A 4 5.04 -3.41 -12.86
CA HIS A 4 5.12 -2.13 -12.17
C HIS A 4 6.22 -1.26 -12.78
N TYR A 5 5.89 -0.01 -13.08
CA TYR A 5 6.81 1.00 -13.59
C TYR A 5 6.78 2.28 -12.76
N SER A 6 7.93 2.66 -12.23
CA SER A 6 8.07 3.89 -11.45
C SER A 6 8.56 5.06 -12.30
N LEU A 7 7.76 6.12 -12.37
CA LEU A 7 8.10 7.35 -13.09
C LEU A 7 9.26 8.14 -12.43
N LYS A 8 9.57 7.89 -11.16
CA LYS A 8 10.71 8.53 -10.48
C LYS A 8 12.05 8.01 -10.98
N GLN A 9 12.10 6.77 -11.47
CA GLN A 9 13.31 6.11 -11.97
C GLN A 9 13.52 6.26 -13.47
N HIS A 10 12.78 7.18 -14.08
CA HIS A 10 12.69 7.30 -15.52
C HIS A 10 13.97 7.82 -16.16
N THR A 11 14.46 7.05 -17.15
CA THR A 11 15.43 7.46 -18.18
C THR A 11 14.81 7.26 -19.57
N ALA A 12 15.41 7.84 -20.61
CA ALA A 12 14.95 7.60 -21.99
C ALA A 12 15.01 6.11 -22.37
N GLU A 13 16.01 5.38 -21.88
CA GLU A 13 16.14 3.93 -22.05
C GLU A 13 15.01 3.16 -21.37
N SER A 14 14.64 3.56 -20.15
CA SER A 14 13.53 2.92 -19.43
C SER A 14 12.16 3.16 -20.12
N GLU A 15 11.98 4.28 -20.82
CA GLU A 15 10.76 4.53 -21.60
C GLU A 15 10.68 3.63 -22.83
N LEU A 16 11.78 3.48 -23.56
CA LEU A 16 11.86 2.54 -24.68
C LEU A 16 11.60 1.11 -24.22
N HIS A 17 12.13 0.74 -23.07
CA HIS A 17 11.92 -0.57 -22.46
C HIS A 17 10.45 -0.80 -22.08
N VAL A 18 9.81 0.14 -21.38
CA VAL A 18 8.37 0.03 -21.05
C VAL A 18 7.51 -0.06 -22.30
N ASN A 19 7.79 0.75 -23.31
CA ASN A 19 7.08 0.67 -24.60
C ASN A 19 7.29 -0.68 -25.29
N SER A 20 8.48 -1.28 -25.20
CA SER A 20 8.76 -2.63 -25.70
C SER A 20 7.96 -3.69 -24.96
N ILE A 21 7.92 -3.61 -23.60
CA ILE A 21 7.15 -4.54 -22.77
C ILE A 21 5.64 -4.42 -23.07
N ILE A 22 5.11 -3.21 -23.18
CA ILE A 22 3.70 -2.99 -23.53
C ILE A 22 3.39 -3.67 -24.88
N LYS A 23 4.30 -3.62 -25.83
CA LYS A 23 4.14 -4.27 -27.15
C LYS A 23 4.29 -5.78 -27.13
N SER A 24 5.04 -6.35 -26.19
CA SER A 24 5.31 -7.79 -26.13
C SER A 24 4.09 -8.66 -25.81
N LEU A 25 3.02 -8.05 -25.27
CA LEU A 25 1.79 -8.75 -24.83
C LEU A 25 2.01 -9.82 -23.74
N ASP A 26 3.20 -9.89 -23.16
CA ASP A 26 3.51 -10.86 -22.08
C ASP A 26 2.85 -10.50 -20.75
N TYR A 27 2.41 -9.25 -20.64
CA TYR A 27 1.75 -8.72 -19.43
C TYR A 27 0.30 -8.36 -19.71
N LYS A 28 -0.58 -8.68 -18.74
CA LYS A 28 -2.00 -8.31 -18.78
C LYS A 28 -2.23 -6.81 -18.61
N GLY A 29 -1.27 -6.13 -17.97
CA GLY A 29 -1.37 -4.70 -17.71
C GLY A 29 -0.14 -4.12 -17.04
N VAL A 30 -0.19 -2.81 -16.83
CA VAL A 30 0.92 -2.04 -16.26
C VAL A 30 0.42 -1.16 -15.10
N PHE A 31 1.13 -1.23 -13.98
CA PHE A 31 0.94 -0.35 -12.82
C PHE A 31 1.97 0.77 -12.85
N PHE A 32 1.52 1.99 -12.66
CA PHE A 32 2.35 3.19 -12.65
C PHE A 32 2.43 3.79 -11.25
N SER A 33 3.63 4.21 -10.82
CA SER A 33 3.86 4.93 -9.56
C SER A 33 4.79 6.13 -9.75
N GLY A 34 5.07 6.84 -8.66
CA GLY A 34 6.08 7.90 -8.64
C GLY A 34 5.61 9.25 -9.18
N PHE A 35 4.34 9.57 -8.99
CA PHE A 35 3.74 10.83 -9.42
C PHE A 35 4.10 12.00 -8.51
N ASN A 36 4.21 13.19 -9.11
CA ASN A 36 4.23 14.44 -8.37
C ASN A 36 2.79 14.93 -8.16
N TYR A 37 2.34 14.84 -6.91
CA TYR A 37 1.05 15.38 -6.49
C TYR A 37 1.31 16.53 -5.50
N THR A 38 0.68 17.68 -5.71
CA THR A 38 0.74 18.81 -4.80
C THR A 38 -0.65 19.38 -4.56
N GLN A 39 -1.04 19.52 -3.28
CA GLN A 39 -2.25 20.23 -2.84
C GLN A 39 -3.47 20.03 -3.74
N ARG A 40 -4.00 18.80 -3.78
CA ARG A 40 -5.25 18.44 -4.47
C ARG A 40 -5.23 18.48 -6.00
N LYS A 41 -4.06 18.62 -6.64
CA LYS A 41 -3.94 18.62 -8.12
C LYS A 41 -2.76 17.77 -8.55
N ILE A 42 -2.95 17.02 -9.61
CA ILE A 42 -1.85 16.41 -10.34
C ILE A 42 -1.08 17.56 -10.98
N LYS A 43 0.20 17.65 -10.64
CA LYS A 43 1.05 18.71 -11.20
C LYS A 43 1.14 18.50 -12.71
N LYS A 44 0.72 19.51 -13.48
CA LYS A 44 0.91 19.53 -14.94
C LYS A 44 2.40 19.76 -15.22
N ASP A 45 3.14 18.68 -15.29
CA ASP A 45 4.56 18.68 -15.64
C ASP A 45 4.84 17.56 -16.65
N LYS A 46 6.08 17.43 -17.06
CA LYS A 46 6.50 16.38 -17.99
C LYS A 46 6.15 14.96 -17.52
N THR A 47 6.03 14.74 -16.19
CA THR A 47 5.65 13.45 -15.60
C THR A 47 4.18 13.13 -15.87
N ALA A 48 3.29 14.12 -15.73
CA ALA A 48 1.86 13.96 -16.02
C ALA A 48 1.61 13.72 -17.51
N ASP A 49 2.30 14.44 -18.40
CA ASP A 49 2.18 14.26 -19.85
C ASP A 49 2.66 12.88 -20.27
N ARG A 50 3.77 12.42 -19.67
CA ARG A 50 4.31 11.08 -19.90
C ARG A 50 3.36 9.99 -19.42
N LEU A 51 2.80 10.12 -18.21
CA LEU A 51 1.81 9.17 -17.71
C LEU A 51 0.61 9.05 -18.64
N ASN A 52 0.08 10.17 -19.12
CA ASN A 52 -1.00 10.18 -20.12
C ASN A 52 -0.64 9.42 -21.40
N HIS A 53 0.60 9.57 -21.87
CA HIS A 53 1.11 8.86 -23.01
C HIS A 53 1.18 7.36 -22.76
N LEU A 54 1.79 6.93 -21.66
CA LEU A 54 1.97 5.52 -21.31
C LEU A 54 0.64 4.81 -21.06
N ILE A 55 -0.32 5.46 -20.38
CA ILE A 55 -1.65 4.89 -20.16
C ILE A 55 -2.38 4.68 -21.49
N ARG A 56 -2.35 5.67 -22.39
CA ARG A 56 -2.96 5.52 -23.72
C ARG A 56 -2.29 4.40 -24.51
N HIS A 57 -0.95 4.37 -24.51
CA HIS A 57 -0.20 3.34 -25.20
C HIS A 57 -0.53 1.93 -24.71
N ALA A 58 -0.62 1.72 -23.38
CA ALA A 58 -1.03 0.44 -22.82
C ALA A 58 -2.44 0.03 -23.27
N ARG A 59 -3.39 0.96 -23.22
CA ARG A 59 -4.79 0.72 -23.65
C ARG A 59 -4.90 0.41 -25.14
N ASP A 60 -4.15 1.12 -25.98
CA ASP A 60 -4.10 0.87 -27.43
C ASP A 60 -3.61 -0.54 -27.77
N HIS A 61 -2.86 -1.16 -26.85
CA HIS A 61 -2.42 -2.56 -26.93
C HIS A 61 -3.30 -3.54 -26.15
N GLY A 62 -4.48 -3.11 -25.69
CA GLY A 62 -5.44 -3.97 -24.97
C GLY A 62 -5.03 -4.33 -23.54
N GLN A 63 -4.06 -3.61 -22.96
CA GLN A 63 -3.59 -3.86 -21.60
C GLN A 63 -4.39 -3.06 -20.57
N GLN A 64 -4.57 -3.66 -19.40
CA GLN A 64 -5.14 -3.00 -18.24
C GLN A 64 -4.14 -2.03 -17.61
N THR A 65 -4.65 -0.98 -16.98
CA THR A 65 -3.82 0.06 -16.36
C THR A 65 -4.12 0.19 -14.88
N GLY A 66 -3.06 0.24 -14.07
CA GLY A 66 -3.14 0.48 -12.64
C GLY A 66 -2.38 1.74 -12.23
N ILE A 67 -2.84 2.40 -11.18
CA ILE A 67 -2.15 3.51 -10.54
C ILE A 67 -1.86 3.13 -9.10
N ILE A 68 -0.60 3.29 -8.66
CA ILE A 68 -0.18 3.08 -7.29
C ILE A 68 -0.12 4.43 -6.59
N ILE A 69 -0.84 4.58 -5.49
CA ILE A 69 -0.89 5.81 -4.68
C ILE A 69 -0.26 5.54 -3.33
N ASP A 70 0.76 6.31 -2.97
CA ASP A 70 1.24 6.44 -1.59
C ASP A 70 0.15 7.14 -0.77
N CYS A 71 -0.48 6.42 0.15
CA CYS A 71 -1.65 6.91 0.89
C CYS A 71 -1.24 7.75 2.10
N PHE A 72 -0.67 7.10 3.11
CA PHE A 72 -0.29 7.75 4.37
C PHE A 72 1.23 7.94 4.47
N GLN A 73 1.88 8.22 3.35
CA GLN A 73 3.25 8.68 3.29
C GLN A 73 3.29 10.05 2.64
N ASN A 74 3.57 11.11 3.42
CA ASN A 74 3.58 12.47 2.91
C ASN A 74 4.59 13.35 3.68
N LYS A 75 5.78 13.52 3.10
CA LYS A 75 6.84 14.33 3.70
C LYS A 75 6.42 15.78 3.96
N GLN A 76 5.67 16.38 3.03
CA GLN A 76 5.27 17.77 3.14
C GLN A 76 4.29 17.97 4.31
N LEU A 77 3.26 17.12 4.39
CA LEU A 77 2.29 17.16 5.49
C LEU A 77 2.97 16.84 6.82
N TYR A 78 3.80 15.79 6.86
CA TYR A 78 4.56 15.40 8.05
C TYR A 78 5.37 16.57 8.62
N SER A 79 6.06 17.34 7.77
CA SER A 79 6.95 18.44 8.17
C SER A 79 6.25 19.78 8.34
N SER A 80 4.95 19.86 8.12
CA SER A 80 4.21 21.12 8.20
C SER A 80 3.74 21.45 9.62
N ASP A 81 3.58 20.45 10.47
CA ASP A 81 3.13 20.58 11.85
C ASP A 81 3.54 19.32 12.64
N ASP A 82 4.04 19.48 13.84
CA ASP A 82 4.44 18.39 14.73
C ASP A 82 3.27 17.45 15.08
N PHE A 83 2.03 17.96 15.07
CA PHE A 83 0.82 17.16 15.27
C PHE A 83 0.54 16.14 14.15
N ASN A 84 1.19 16.27 13.00
CA ASN A 84 1.04 15.33 11.91
C ASN A 84 1.92 14.08 12.06
N ALA A 85 2.94 14.14 12.93
CA ALA A 85 3.77 12.99 13.21
C ALA A 85 2.99 11.94 14.03
N PRO A 86 3.03 10.65 13.63
CA PRO A 86 2.48 9.59 14.47
C PRO A 86 3.19 9.53 15.82
N VAL A 87 2.44 9.16 16.86
CA VAL A 87 2.95 9.09 18.23
C VAL A 87 3.05 7.63 18.66
N ALA A 88 4.20 7.25 19.20
CA ALA A 88 4.44 5.93 19.77
C ALA A 88 3.70 5.76 21.11
N TYR A 89 3.57 4.49 21.55
CA TYR A 89 3.09 4.16 22.91
C TYR A 89 3.82 4.95 24.02
N THR A 90 5.11 5.16 23.85
CA THR A 90 5.94 5.93 24.81
C THR A 90 5.69 7.45 24.80
N GLY A 91 4.79 7.95 23.96
CA GLY A 91 4.56 9.38 23.75
C GLY A 91 5.56 10.04 22.79
N ALA A 92 6.56 9.31 22.30
CA ALA A 92 7.55 9.86 21.37
C ALA A 92 6.96 9.99 19.95
N ALA A 93 7.26 11.11 19.29
CA ALA A 93 6.91 11.25 17.86
C ALA A 93 7.70 10.26 17.00
N TYR A 94 7.09 9.79 15.91
CA TYR A 94 7.76 8.93 14.93
C TYR A 94 9.00 9.63 14.36
N ASN A 95 10.13 8.94 14.33
CA ASN A 95 11.35 9.45 13.72
C ASN A 95 11.50 8.88 12.30
N PRO A 96 11.43 9.70 11.23
CA PRO A 96 11.47 9.22 9.86
C PRO A 96 12.74 8.44 9.54
N VAL A 97 12.58 7.28 8.90
CA VAL A 97 13.67 6.41 8.50
C VAL A 97 13.61 6.19 6.98
N SER A 98 14.73 6.28 6.29
CA SER A 98 14.84 5.95 4.85
C SER A 98 13.82 6.67 3.97
N ASN A 99 13.54 7.94 4.26
CA ASN A 99 12.51 8.75 3.57
C ASN A 99 11.05 8.28 3.76
N TYR A 100 10.77 7.43 4.73
CA TYR A 100 9.41 7.10 5.15
C TYR A 100 8.93 8.17 6.16
N TYR A 101 7.90 8.94 5.75
CA TYR A 101 7.27 10.01 6.51
C TYR A 101 5.79 9.67 6.71
N PRO A 102 5.47 8.75 7.64
CA PRO A 102 4.09 8.29 7.80
C PRO A 102 3.18 9.38 8.36
N ILE A 103 1.93 9.33 7.96
CA ILE A 103 0.82 10.10 8.52
C ILE A 103 -0.15 9.09 9.16
N CYS A 104 -0.74 9.46 10.29
CA CYS A 104 -1.76 8.62 10.90
C CYS A 104 -3.01 8.51 10.00
N PRO A 105 -3.58 7.31 9.78
CA PRO A 105 -4.82 7.14 9.02
C PRO A 105 -6.02 7.90 9.59
N ASN A 106 -6.00 8.27 10.86
CA ASN A 106 -7.05 9.08 11.50
C ASN A 106 -6.73 10.57 11.50
N ASN A 107 -5.65 11.00 10.85
CA ASN A 107 -5.38 12.43 10.67
C ASN A 107 -6.35 13.01 9.64
N PRO A 108 -7.26 13.94 10.01
CA PRO A 108 -8.30 14.43 9.11
C PRO A 108 -7.73 15.16 7.88
N VAL A 109 -6.59 15.84 8.02
CA VAL A 109 -5.91 16.49 6.89
C VAL A 109 -5.34 15.44 5.95
N GLY A 110 -4.72 14.38 6.49
CA GLY A 110 -4.20 13.25 5.72
C GLY A 110 -5.30 12.53 4.94
N ILE A 111 -6.44 12.27 5.56
CA ILE A 111 -7.63 11.67 4.92
C ILE A 111 -8.12 12.56 3.78
N GLN A 112 -8.30 13.85 4.03
CA GLN A 112 -8.79 14.78 3.01
C GLN A 112 -7.84 14.88 1.81
N GLU A 113 -6.52 14.90 2.04
CA GLU A 113 -5.53 14.89 0.97
C GLU A 113 -5.57 13.58 0.18
N LEU A 114 -5.71 12.44 0.85
CA LEU A 114 -5.83 11.12 0.22
C LEU A 114 -7.06 11.06 -0.69
N LEU A 115 -8.24 11.39 -0.18
CA LEU A 115 -9.49 11.37 -0.96
C LEU A 115 -9.40 12.34 -2.17
N SER A 116 -8.84 13.53 -1.98
CA SER A 116 -8.62 14.48 -3.07
C SER A 116 -7.67 13.95 -4.14
N LYS A 117 -6.63 13.22 -3.73
CA LYS A 117 -5.67 12.56 -4.62
C LYS A 117 -6.35 11.46 -5.43
N ILE A 118 -7.11 10.59 -4.77
CA ILE A 118 -7.88 9.50 -5.41
C ILE A 118 -8.83 10.07 -6.45
N ASP A 119 -9.61 11.07 -6.10
CA ASP A 119 -10.54 11.77 -6.99
C ASP A 119 -9.82 12.32 -8.24
N ALA A 120 -8.68 12.99 -8.04
CA ALA A 120 -7.91 13.58 -9.14
C ALA A 120 -7.40 12.49 -10.12
N PHE A 121 -6.84 11.39 -9.60
CA PHE A 121 -6.32 10.31 -10.43
C PHE A 121 -7.41 9.52 -11.13
N THR A 122 -8.48 9.17 -10.44
CA THR A 122 -9.60 8.42 -11.03
C THR A 122 -10.33 9.21 -12.10
N LYS A 123 -10.56 10.50 -11.89
CA LYS A 123 -11.20 11.39 -12.89
C LYS A 123 -10.31 11.63 -14.12
N GLN A 124 -9.01 11.79 -13.93
CA GLN A 124 -8.10 12.12 -15.02
C GLN A 124 -7.71 10.89 -15.85
N TYR A 125 -7.47 9.76 -15.23
CA TYR A 125 -6.88 8.59 -15.89
C TYR A 125 -7.84 7.41 -16.01
N SER A 126 -8.93 7.35 -15.23
CA SER A 126 -9.89 6.24 -15.21
C SER A 126 -9.20 4.86 -15.23
N PRO A 127 -8.30 4.56 -14.28
CA PRO A 127 -7.54 3.31 -14.30
C PRO A 127 -8.44 2.10 -14.04
N ASP A 128 -8.03 0.93 -14.52
CA ASP A 128 -8.71 -0.34 -14.22
C ASP A 128 -8.47 -0.75 -12.76
N TYR A 129 -7.30 -0.40 -12.20
CA TYR A 129 -6.91 -0.70 -10.83
C TYR A 129 -6.36 0.54 -10.13
N LEU A 130 -6.74 0.70 -8.86
CA LEU A 130 -6.13 1.66 -7.95
C LEU A 130 -5.46 0.87 -6.80
N TYR A 131 -4.14 0.94 -6.74
CA TYR A 131 -3.35 0.30 -5.71
C TYR A 131 -3.06 1.30 -4.60
N LEU A 132 -3.51 1.00 -3.39
CA LEU A 132 -3.33 1.80 -2.19
C LEU A 132 -2.11 1.28 -1.44
N ASP A 133 -0.99 1.97 -1.58
CA ASP A 133 0.27 1.69 -0.89
C ASP A 133 0.36 2.49 0.42
N HIS A 134 1.05 1.95 1.42
CA HIS A 134 1.15 2.57 2.76
C HIS A 134 -0.22 2.91 3.38
N PHE A 135 -1.23 2.08 3.10
CA PHE A 135 -2.60 2.27 3.58
C PHE A 135 -2.81 1.55 4.91
N GLN A 136 -2.19 2.06 5.97
CA GLN A 136 -2.09 1.38 7.25
C GLN A 136 -1.69 2.31 8.38
N PHE A 137 -1.86 1.88 9.64
CA PHE A 137 -1.20 2.53 10.76
C PHE A 137 0.32 2.41 10.62
N PRO A 138 1.07 3.42 11.04
CA PRO A 138 2.52 3.38 11.02
C PRO A 138 3.09 2.27 11.88
N PHE A 139 4.18 1.69 11.45
CA PHE A 139 4.99 0.75 12.23
C PHE A 139 6.48 0.94 11.92
N ASN A 140 7.34 0.37 12.73
CA ASN A 140 8.78 0.52 12.55
C ASN A 140 9.34 -0.56 11.63
N TRP A 141 9.69 -0.19 10.40
CA TRP A 141 10.22 -1.10 9.37
C TRP A 141 11.54 -1.79 9.75
N LYS A 142 12.30 -1.25 10.72
CA LYS A 142 13.56 -1.85 11.15
C LYS A 142 13.39 -2.97 12.17
N GLU A 143 12.29 -2.96 12.90
CA GLU A 143 11.97 -3.93 13.95
C GLU A 143 11.10 -5.06 13.43
N GLU A 144 11.26 -5.43 12.16
CA GLU A 144 10.48 -6.48 11.49
C GLU A 144 10.73 -7.91 12.01
N GLU A 145 11.72 -8.06 12.86
CA GLU A 145 11.89 -9.22 13.72
C GLU A 145 11.34 -8.91 15.11
N LEU A 146 10.16 -8.26 15.14
CA LEU A 146 9.44 -8.09 16.40
C LEU A 146 9.23 -9.46 17.00
N ASP A 147 10.02 -9.73 18.02
CA ASP A 147 9.66 -10.76 18.97
C ASP A 147 8.26 -10.34 19.47
N ILE A 148 7.22 -11.10 19.11
CA ILE A 148 5.80 -10.84 19.42
C ILE A 148 5.57 -10.68 20.95
N GLN A 149 6.62 -10.56 21.72
CA GLN A 149 6.62 -10.29 23.15
C GLN A 149 6.26 -8.84 23.50
N ASP A 150 6.40 -7.89 22.56
CA ASP A 150 5.86 -6.54 22.74
C ASP A 150 4.35 -6.56 22.43
N LYS A 151 3.58 -6.63 23.49
CA LYS A 151 2.12 -6.84 23.48
C LYS A 151 1.31 -5.67 22.93
N ASN A 152 1.91 -4.55 22.54
CA ASN A 152 1.21 -3.33 22.17
C ASN A 152 1.59 -2.87 20.76
N PRO A 153 0.62 -2.40 19.94
CA PRO A 153 0.95 -1.74 18.67
C PRO A 153 1.95 -0.60 18.89
N GLN A 154 2.95 -0.50 18.02
CA GLN A 154 3.98 0.55 18.14
C GLN A 154 3.40 1.95 17.94
N PHE A 155 2.44 2.11 17.03
CA PHE A 155 1.77 3.34 16.62
C PHE A 155 0.30 3.04 16.26
N CYS A 156 -0.64 3.99 16.24
CA CYS A 156 -0.47 5.39 16.55
C CYS A 156 -1.30 5.72 17.82
N TYR A 157 -0.68 6.38 18.76
CA TYR A 157 -1.31 6.92 19.97
C TYR A 157 -1.41 8.44 19.92
N CYS A 158 -1.60 9.01 18.73
CA CYS A 158 -1.74 10.45 18.55
C CYS A 158 -3.09 10.96 19.08
N PRO A 159 -3.25 12.27 19.31
CA PRO A 159 -4.49 12.84 19.83
C PRO A 159 -5.73 12.47 19.01
N PHE A 160 -5.61 12.35 17.68
CA PHE A 160 -6.74 11.93 16.82
C PHE A 160 -7.20 10.51 17.17
N CYS A 161 -6.26 9.56 17.32
CA CYS A 161 -6.58 8.17 17.66
C CYS A 161 -7.19 8.06 19.05
N ILE A 162 -6.59 8.71 20.04
CA ILE A 162 -7.07 8.67 21.44
C ILE A 162 -8.49 9.26 21.53
N THR A 163 -8.71 10.42 20.90
CA THR A 163 -10.02 11.09 20.93
C THR A 163 -11.10 10.25 20.26
N GLU A 164 -10.81 9.68 19.10
CA GLU A 164 -11.77 8.89 18.37
C GLU A 164 -12.10 7.57 19.09
N PHE A 165 -11.08 6.88 19.60
CA PHE A 165 -11.28 5.68 20.41
C PHE A 165 -12.10 5.96 21.65
N SER A 166 -11.80 7.04 22.41
CA SER A 166 -12.60 7.48 23.55
C SER A 166 -14.07 7.65 23.21
N SER A 167 -14.35 8.23 22.03
CA SER A 167 -15.73 8.42 21.54
C SER A 167 -16.43 7.10 21.25
N VAL A 168 -15.71 6.11 20.74
CA VAL A 168 -16.27 4.79 20.40
C VAL A 168 -16.57 3.97 21.64
N VAL A 169 -15.65 3.94 22.61
CA VAL A 169 -15.84 3.15 23.85
C VAL A 169 -16.75 3.87 24.87
N GLY A 170 -17.02 5.16 24.67
CA GLY A 170 -17.87 5.95 25.58
C GLY A 170 -17.19 6.33 26.91
N GLU A 171 -15.87 6.19 26.97
CA GLU A 171 -15.05 6.50 28.16
C GLU A 171 -13.95 7.48 27.81
N ILE A 172 -13.53 8.30 28.79
CA ILE A 172 -12.43 9.24 28.57
C ILE A 172 -11.09 8.50 28.71
N VAL A 173 -10.42 8.31 27.58
CA VAL A 173 -9.06 7.76 27.52
C VAL A 173 -8.07 8.92 27.35
N ASN A 174 -7.09 9.03 28.24
CA ASN A 174 -6.14 10.15 28.24
C ASN A 174 -4.68 9.68 28.02
N SER A 175 -4.41 8.40 28.16
CA SER A 175 -3.04 7.88 28.03
C SER A 175 -3.00 6.48 27.43
N PRO A 176 -1.85 6.09 26.83
CA PRO A 176 -1.65 4.74 26.32
C PRO A 176 -1.82 3.64 27.36
N GLU A 177 -1.47 3.88 28.63
CA GLU A 177 -1.57 2.88 29.70
C GLU A 177 -3.04 2.49 29.98
N GLN A 178 -3.98 3.43 29.80
CA GLN A 178 -5.41 3.11 29.92
C GLN A 178 -5.90 2.21 28.78
N ILE A 179 -5.23 2.29 27.61
CA ILE A 179 -5.53 1.43 26.46
C ILE A 179 -5.10 -0.02 26.73
N ASP A 180 -4.07 -0.25 27.57
CA ASP A 180 -3.62 -1.62 27.88
C ASP A 180 -4.72 -2.47 28.50
N GLU A 181 -5.59 -1.87 29.32
CA GLU A 181 -6.74 -2.53 29.94
C GLU A 181 -7.87 -2.80 28.93
N MET A 182 -7.85 -2.09 27.79
CA MET A 182 -8.86 -2.12 26.70
C MET A 182 -8.21 -2.56 25.38
N MET A 183 -7.14 -3.34 25.43
CA MET A 183 -6.36 -3.69 24.23
C MET A 183 -7.18 -4.42 23.15
N PRO A 184 -8.07 -5.37 23.47
CA PRO A 184 -8.93 -6.00 22.46
C PRO A 184 -9.80 -4.98 21.71
N GLU A 185 -10.45 -4.06 22.41
CA GLU A 185 -11.28 -3.00 21.86
C GLU A 185 -10.46 -2.02 21.03
N TRP A 186 -9.24 -1.71 21.47
CA TRP A 186 -8.30 -0.87 20.72
C TRP A 186 -7.91 -1.50 19.38
N LEU A 187 -7.61 -2.78 19.36
CA LEU A 187 -7.24 -3.49 18.13
C LEU A 187 -8.43 -3.61 17.17
N GLU A 188 -9.64 -3.90 17.68
CA GLU A 188 -10.86 -3.92 16.90
C GLU A 188 -11.14 -2.54 16.28
N TRP A 189 -11.11 -1.48 17.09
CA TRP A 189 -11.29 -0.11 16.61
C TRP A 189 -10.27 0.28 15.53
N ARG A 190 -9.00 -0.08 15.67
CA ARG A 190 -7.97 0.18 14.65
C ARG A 190 -8.30 -0.49 13.32
N THR A 191 -8.78 -1.72 13.39
CA THR A 191 -9.19 -2.47 12.19
C THR A 191 -10.41 -1.82 11.53
N ASP A 192 -11.38 -1.44 12.33
CA ASP A 192 -12.61 -0.77 11.85
C ASP A 192 -12.31 0.61 11.25
N ALA A 193 -11.39 1.37 11.84
CA ALA A 193 -10.95 2.66 11.29
C ALA A 193 -10.38 2.51 9.86
N ILE A 194 -9.54 1.50 9.64
CA ILE A 194 -9.00 1.20 8.30
C ILE A 194 -10.12 0.75 7.35
N LEU A 195 -11.02 -0.13 7.78
CA LEU A 195 -12.14 -0.62 6.96
C LEU A 195 -13.12 0.51 6.58
N ASN A 196 -13.47 1.37 7.53
CA ASN A 196 -14.34 2.51 7.28
C ASN A 196 -13.73 3.47 6.25
N LEU A 197 -12.40 3.66 6.30
CA LEU A 197 -11.72 4.47 5.31
C LEU A 197 -11.70 3.80 3.93
N ILE A 198 -11.58 2.47 3.85
CA ILE A 198 -11.75 1.72 2.59
C ILE A 198 -13.15 1.97 2.01
N PHE A 199 -14.19 1.93 2.82
CA PHE A 199 -15.57 2.19 2.36
C PHE A 199 -15.71 3.62 1.83
N ALA A 200 -15.18 4.61 2.56
CA ALA A 200 -15.18 6.00 2.09
C ALA A 200 -14.45 6.13 0.73
N ILE A 201 -13.32 5.44 0.54
CA ILE A 201 -12.61 5.44 -0.74
C ILE A 201 -13.44 4.77 -1.86
N LYS A 202 -14.13 3.67 -1.58
CA LYS A 202 -15.01 3.00 -2.56
C LYS A 202 -16.08 3.94 -3.12
N GLU A 203 -16.61 4.85 -2.31
CA GLU A 203 -17.59 5.86 -2.76
C GLU A 203 -16.99 6.91 -3.71
N HIS A 204 -15.70 7.20 -3.58
CA HIS A 204 -14.97 8.14 -4.44
C HIS A 204 -14.45 7.54 -5.75
N VAL A 205 -14.41 6.21 -5.84
CA VAL A 205 -13.86 5.50 -6.98
C VAL A 205 -14.96 5.06 -7.93
N ALA A 206 -14.77 5.27 -9.24
CA ALA A 206 -15.74 4.83 -10.26
C ALA A 206 -15.93 3.31 -10.21
N ASN A 207 -17.17 2.84 -10.40
CA ASN A 207 -17.57 1.42 -10.30
C ASN A 207 -16.72 0.44 -11.16
N LYS A 208 -15.98 0.94 -12.13
CA LYS A 208 -15.11 0.12 -13.00
C LYS A 208 -13.70 -0.07 -12.46
N THR A 209 -13.25 0.77 -11.52
CA THR A 209 -11.90 0.70 -10.97
C THR A 209 -11.88 -0.26 -9.77
N GLN A 210 -11.04 -1.27 -9.80
CA GLN A 210 -10.87 -2.20 -8.69
C GLN A 210 -9.81 -1.68 -7.73
N LEU A 211 -10.09 -1.78 -6.42
CA LEU A 211 -9.13 -1.42 -5.38
C LEU A 211 -8.24 -2.61 -5.03
N ILE A 212 -6.95 -2.32 -4.87
CA ILE A 212 -5.92 -3.24 -4.37
C ILE A 212 -5.30 -2.61 -3.13
N ILE A 213 -5.29 -3.33 -2.03
CA ILE A 213 -4.68 -2.89 -0.77
C ILE A 213 -3.28 -3.52 -0.65
N GLY A 214 -2.24 -2.67 -0.67
CA GLY A 214 -0.88 -3.10 -0.40
C GLY A 214 -0.72 -3.53 1.05
N LEU A 215 -0.16 -4.71 1.27
CA LEU A 215 0.13 -5.23 2.60
C LEU A 215 1.64 -5.25 2.82
N PRO A 216 2.16 -4.77 3.96
CA PRO A 216 3.56 -4.91 4.28
C PRO A 216 3.94 -6.39 4.42
N PRO A 217 5.23 -6.73 4.28
CA PRO A 217 5.70 -8.11 4.28
C PRO A 217 5.78 -8.68 5.71
N LEU A 218 4.66 -8.67 6.42
CA LEU A 218 4.48 -9.25 7.74
C LEU A 218 3.70 -10.55 7.64
N ALA A 219 3.77 -11.37 8.68
CA ALA A 219 2.89 -12.52 8.81
C ALA A 219 1.42 -12.07 8.84
N VAL A 220 0.52 -12.85 8.23
CA VAL A 220 -0.90 -12.49 8.12
C VAL A 220 -1.52 -12.22 9.49
N ILE A 221 -1.13 -12.99 10.50
CA ILE A 221 -1.61 -12.86 11.88
C ILE A 221 -1.13 -11.56 12.55
N ASP A 222 0.03 -11.02 12.15
CA ASP A 222 0.62 -9.82 12.74
C ASP A 222 0.08 -8.52 12.13
N LEU A 223 -0.52 -8.60 10.93
CA LEU A 223 -1.02 -7.44 10.20
C LEU A 223 -2.05 -6.63 10.98
N PRO A 224 -3.12 -7.22 11.58
CA PRO A 224 -4.09 -6.44 12.36
C PRO A 224 -3.44 -5.73 13.53
N PHE A 225 -2.58 -6.42 14.26
CA PHE A 225 -1.87 -5.88 15.41
C PHE A 225 -0.94 -4.70 15.02
N SER A 226 -0.05 -4.92 14.05
CA SER A 226 0.96 -3.92 13.69
C SER A 226 0.38 -2.76 12.90
N THR A 227 -0.59 -3.01 12.02
CA THR A 227 -1.00 -2.07 10.97
C THR A 227 -2.48 -1.72 10.95
N GLY A 228 -3.32 -2.43 11.68
CA GLY A 228 -4.77 -2.33 11.61
C GLY A 228 -5.38 -2.96 10.34
N LEU A 229 -4.58 -3.61 9.49
CA LEU A 229 -5.07 -4.28 8.29
C LEU A 229 -5.53 -5.70 8.62
N LEU A 230 -6.77 -6.02 8.33
CA LEU A 230 -7.32 -7.37 8.43
C LEU A 230 -7.59 -7.91 7.02
N PRO A 231 -6.68 -8.74 6.44
CA PRO A 231 -6.79 -9.18 5.05
C PRO A 231 -8.10 -9.92 4.74
N TYR A 232 -8.64 -10.67 5.68
CA TYR A 232 -9.91 -11.39 5.54
C TYR A 232 -11.07 -10.42 5.28
N SER A 233 -11.23 -9.40 6.12
CA SER A 233 -12.30 -8.40 5.95
C SER A 233 -12.16 -7.64 4.64
N VAL A 234 -10.92 -7.32 4.22
CA VAL A 234 -10.67 -6.68 2.92
C VAL A 234 -11.13 -7.57 1.76
N VAL A 235 -10.82 -8.87 1.80
CA VAL A 235 -11.21 -9.84 0.76
C VAL A 235 -12.71 -10.10 0.76
N ASP A 236 -13.34 -10.20 1.92
CA ASP A 236 -14.80 -10.39 2.06
C ASP A 236 -15.58 -9.21 1.47
N GLU A 237 -15.04 -8.00 1.53
CA GLU A 237 -15.57 -6.82 0.84
C GLU A 237 -15.36 -6.83 -0.69
N GLY A 238 -14.85 -7.92 -1.24
CA GLY A 238 -14.63 -8.11 -2.66
C GLY A 238 -13.38 -7.41 -3.22
N LEU A 239 -12.53 -6.87 -2.35
CA LEU A 239 -11.30 -6.18 -2.73
C LEU A 239 -10.14 -7.15 -2.94
N ILE A 240 -9.03 -6.64 -3.45
CA ILE A 240 -7.80 -7.38 -3.68
C ILE A 240 -6.78 -6.97 -2.62
N VAL A 241 -6.09 -7.93 -2.03
CA VAL A 241 -4.94 -7.70 -1.16
C VAL A 241 -3.66 -8.04 -1.89
N SER A 242 -2.61 -7.26 -1.64
CA SER A 242 -1.33 -7.41 -2.34
C SER A 242 -0.17 -7.42 -1.35
N PRO A 243 0.27 -8.61 -0.90
CA PRO A 243 1.47 -8.71 -0.08
C PRO A 243 2.71 -8.27 -0.87
N GLN A 244 3.48 -7.34 -0.29
CA GLN A 244 4.69 -6.78 -0.87
C GLN A 244 5.90 -7.64 -0.47
N LEU A 245 6.34 -8.52 -1.36
CA LEU A 245 7.35 -9.52 -1.09
C LEU A 245 8.71 -9.12 -1.70
N TYR A 246 9.26 -8.00 -1.20
CA TYR A 246 10.55 -7.46 -1.65
C TYR A 246 11.71 -8.19 -0.95
N HIS A 247 11.91 -9.46 -1.27
CA HIS A 247 12.88 -10.34 -0.63
C HIS A 247 14.33 -9.79 -0.67
N ASN A 248 14.70 -9.11 -1.75
CA ASN A 248 16.03 -8.50 -1.87
C ASN A 248 16.23 -7.32 -0.91
N VAL A 249 15.20 -6.47 -0.75
CA VAL A 249 15.24 -5.33 0.18
C VAL A 249 15.32 -5.85 1.61
N LYS A 250 14.63 -6.95 1.89
CA LYS A 250 14.59 -7.62 3.20
C LYS A 250 15.78 -8.55 3.44
N GLN A 251 16.67 -8.72 2.48
CA GLN A 251 17.81 -9.66 2.53
C GLN A 251 17.38 -11.10 2.83
N LYS A 252 16.19 -11.48 2.37
CA LYS A 252 15.63 -12.83 2.52
C LYS A 252 15.91 -13.68 1.28
N LYS A 253 15.92 -15.01 1.45
CA LYS A 253 16.04 -15.96 0.33
C LYS A 253 14.70 -16.06 -0.42
N LEU A 254 14.73 -16.53 -1.67
CA LEU A 254 13.50 -16.74 -2.47
C LEU A 254 12.46 -17.65 -1.78
N LEU A 255 12.91 -18.66 -1.03
CA LEU A 255 12.01 -19.55 -0.29
C LEU A 255 11.18 -18.82 0.78
N TRP A 256 11.69 -17.73 1.34
CA TRP A 256 10.89 -16.90 2.26
C TRP A 256 9.57 -16.42 1.62
N ILE A 257 9.57 -16.19 0.31
CA ILE A 257 8.36 -15.82 -0.43
C ILE A 257 7.30 -16.92 -0.31
N GLU A 258 7.69 -18.19 -0.42
CA GLU A 258 6.76 -19.32 -0.26
C GLU A 258 6.22 -19.40 1.17
N ASP A 259 7.09 -19.27 2.16
CA ASP A 259 6.72 -19.30 3.58
C ASP A 259 5.65 -18.22 3.91
N VAL A 260 5.82 -17.02 3.38
CA VAL A 260 4.83 -15.94 3.56
C VAL A 260 3.54 -16.22 2.78
N LEU A 261 3.64 -16.64 1.52
CA LEU A 261 2.48 -16.91 0.67
C LEU A 261 1.65 -18.10 1.17
N ASP A 262 2.26 -19.08 1.81
CA ASP A 262 1.56 -20.22 2.38
C ASP A 262 0.57 -19.79 3.48
N GLN A 263 0.87 -18.73 4.23
CA GLN A 263 -0.05 -18.19 5.23
C GLN A 263 -1.34 -17.63 4.60
N TYR A 264 -1.25 -17.09 3.37
CA TYR A 264 -2.42 -16.58 2.64
C TYR A 264 -3.28 -17.70 2.04
N ARG A 265 -2.72 -18.93 1.89
CA ARG A 265 -3.43 -20.08 1.29
C ARG A 265 -4.46 -20.72 2.21
N ILE A 266 -4.29 -20.55 3.52
CA ILE A 266 -5.07 -21.32 4.50
C ILE A 266 -6.54 -20.88 4.48
N ASP A 267 -6.80 -19.56 4.43
CA ASP A 267 -8.14 -19.03 4.69
C ASP A 267 -8.61 -17.97 3.68
N LEU A 268 -7.78 -17.59 2.70
CA LEU A 268 -8.13 -16.54 1.75
C LEU A 268 -8.45 -17.08 0.34
N ASN A 269 -9.38 -16.42 -0.32
CA ASN A 269 -9.60 -16.62 -1.74
C ASN A 269 -8.40 -16.11 -2.55
N LEU A 270 -7.53 -17.01 -2.99
CA LEU A 270 -6.30 -16.68 -3.70
C LEU A 270 -6.51 -15.88 -4.99
N ARG A 271 -7.72 -15.89 -5.57
CA ARG A 271 -8.06 -15.02 -6.71
C ARG A 271 -8.11 -13.54 -6.33
N LYS A 272 -8.24 -13.25 -5.04
CA LYS A 272 -8.19 -11.91 -4.46
C LYS A 272 -6.83 -11.58 -3.82
N VAL A 273 -5.84 -12.45 -3.94
CA VAL A 273 -4.47 -12.22 -3.50
C VAL A 273 -3.59 -11.99 -4.72
N TRP A 274 -2.97 -10.81 -4.81
CA TRP A 274 -2.09 -10.40 -5.91
C TRP A 274 -0.71 -10.03 -5.38
N PRO A 275 0.20 -11.02 -5.19
CA PRO A 275 1.52 -10.74 -4.66
C PRO A 275 2.31 -9.73 -5.51
N PHE A 276 3.04 -8.85 -4.84
CA PHE A 276 3.89 -7.86 -5.46
C PHE A 276 5.37 -8.20 -5.20
N PHE A 277 6.14 -8.42 -6.24
CA PHE A 277 7.52 -8.87 -6.17
C PHE A 277 8.49 -7.87 -6.79
N GLU A 278 9.69 -7.82 -6.22
CA GLU A 278 10.86 -7.24 -6.87
C GLU A 278 11.61 -8.34 -7.65
N VAL A 279 11.96 -8.06 -8.91
CA VAL A 279 12.69 -8.98 -9.78
C VAL A 279 13.99 -8.35 -10.24
N LYS A 280 15.12 -9.01 -10.00
CA LYS A 280 16.45 -8.53 -10.39
C LYS A 280 17.10 -9.30 -11.51
N ASN A 281 16.68 -10.55 -11.75
CA ASN A 281 17.29 -11.41 -12.75
C ASN A 281 16.31 -12.48 -13.25
N GLN A 282 16.71 -13.19 -14.32
CA GLN A 282 15.89 -14.21 -14.96
C GLN A 282 15.56 -15.38 -14.01
N HIS A 283 16.48 -15.78 -13.17
CA HIS A 283 16.25 -16.88 -12.22
C HIS A 283 15.13 -16.53 -11.21
N GLU A 284 15.13 -15.31 -10.70
CA GLU A 284 14.04 -14.81 -9.85
C GLU A 284 12.71 -14.75 -10.61
N PHE A 285 12.72 -14.26 -11.85
CA PHE A 285 11.54 -14.22 -12.69
C PHE A 285 10.94 -15.63 -12.89
N ASP A 286 11.76 -16.61 -13.26
CA ASP A 286 11.33 -17.99 -13.51
C ASP A 286 10.78 -18.64 -12.23
N PHE A 287 11.39 -18.35 -11.09
CA PHE A 287 10.90 -18.80 -9.79
C PHE A 287 9.52 -18.20 -9.48
N LEU A 288 9.32 -16.90 -9.69
CA LEU A 288 8.08 -16.20 -9.37
C LEU A 288 6.94 -16.53 -10.35
N LYS A 289 7.27 -16.78 -11.61
CA LYS A 289 6.28 -17.13 -12.65
C LYS A 289 5.46 -18.36 -12.30
N ARG A 290 5.98 -19.29 -11.53
CA ARG A 290 5.25 -20.52 -11.09
C ARG A 290 4.02 -20.21 -10.22
N PHE A 291 3.94 -19.03 -9.61
CA PHE A 291 2.79 -18.62 -8.82
C PHE A 291 1.64 -18.05 -9.67
N GLU A 292 1.86 -17.76 -10.96
CA GLU A 292 0.87 -17.06 -11.80
C GLU A 292 -0.48 -17.77 -11.88
N SER A 293 -0.48 -19.11 -11.93
CA SER A 293 -1.71 -19.89 -12.01
C SER A 293 -2.45 -20.03 -10.68
N GLN A 294 -1.78 -19.72 -9.56
CA GLN A 294 -2.30 -19.93 -8.22
C GLN A 294 -3.06 -18.71 -7.70
N TYR A 295 -2.61 -17.51 -8.07
CA TYR A 295 -3.13 -16.23 -7.58
C TYR A 295 -3.97 -15.50 -8.64
N GLY A 296 -4.72 -14.49 -8.23
CA GLY A 296 -5.54 -13.68 -9.15
C GLY A 296 -4.71 -12.86 -10.13
N GLY A 297 -3.54 -12.41 -9.69
CA GLY A 297 -2.55 -11.70 -10.47
C GLY A 297 -1.20 -11.69 -9.77
N LEU A 298 -0.13 -11.41 -10.52
CA LEU A 298 1.19 -11.11 -9.97
C LEU A 298 1.62 -9.73 -10.45
N ILE A 299 2.12 -8.90 -9.54
CA ILE A 299 2.70 -7.60 -9.88
C ILE A 299 4.21 -7.70 -9.74
N LEU A 300 4.94 -7.39 -10.80
CA LEU A 300 6.39 -7.49 -10.86
C LEU A 300 6.99 -6.09 -11.00
N SER A 301 7.79 -5.68 -10.01
CA SER A 301 8.64 -4.50 -10.13
C SER A 301 9.97 -4.92 -10.73
N ASN A 302 10.19 -4.50 -11.95
CA ASN A 302 11.42 -4.83 -12.66
C ASN A 302 12.41 -3.68 -12.54
N GLN A 303 13.56 -3.94 -11.91
CA GLN A 303 14.68 -2.99 -11.85
C GLN A 303 15.72 -3.25 -12.94
N ILE A 304 15.58 -4.33 -13.71
CA ILE A 304 16.53 -4.73 -14.77
C ILE A 304 15.78 -4.97 -16.06
N PRO A 305 16.33 -4.57 -17.23
CA PRO A 305 15.84 -5.03 -18.52
C PRO A 305 15.93 -6.57 -18.55
N ILE A 306 14.81 -7.24 -18.67
CA ILE A 306 14.78 -8.67 -19.02
C ILE A 306 15.17 -8.70 -20.51
N ASN A 307 16.38 -9.19 -20.80
CA ASN A 307 16.88 -9.38 -22.16
C ASN A 307 16.14 -10.52 -22.85
#